data_ccfc8373f82b494c2ee0bd547ef13bd6
#
_entry.id   ccfc8373f82b494c2ee0bd547ef13bd6
#
_cell.length_a   1.000
_cell.length_b   1.000
_cell.length_c   1.000
_cell.angle_alpha   90.00
_cell.angle_beta   90.00
_cell.angle_gamma   90.00
#
_symmetry.space_group_name_H-M   'P 1'
#
loop_
_entity.id
_entity.type
_entity.pdbx_description
1 polymer ?
#
loop_
_entity_poly.entity_id
_entity_poly.type
_entity_poly.pdbx_seq_one_letter_code
_entity_poly.pdbx_strand_id
1 'polypeptide(L)'
;VTDTTKPAAAGPTAAPPPATPAPPASDTVTLTIDGMQVTAKKGTNVLEAARTLGIDISAFCYHPGLQIVAQCRQCLVSVEKNPKLQPSCQQVVADGMVVHTTDRQSVLARKQQLEFTLLNHPIDCPICDKAGECTLQKLYFEHDNDDSRVDVPKVRKAKVVDLGPTIVLDQERCILCSRCIRTCDEVAGQHQLDFAHRGDHEVLTTAPGEELDNPYSLNTVDVCPVGALTAKDFRFTMRAWELEATPSVCNGCATGCNIEIHHKHGRAWRLVPRLNPDVNKYWMCDEGRFTYHELREQRLAAPLIDGLPASWDKAIKIASEVIAPIASVAPAAVGIVLSAEHSNEDNFALARFAKALGVHGVYVAGKAAVPGRADGRLRVADVNPNLAGTKLIAHGLGLPAKPLAALAPEVRALVVLGNEMPGLDEGRLREVDVIAISTHERASTVHAVVALPAAAWAETAGTVTNDKDMVQRMHAAFPPPGLALPAWEAIVRLAQATAVGESSQISYAHARDVFKDMTQTVAEWRALTWAREARPLALRFAGSRG
;
A
#
# COMPACT_ATOMS: atom_id res chain seq x y z
N VAL A 1 27.67 39.78 88.57
CA VAL A 1 28.59 40.51 87.71
C VAL A 1 28.53 39.84 86.37
N THR A 2 27.82 40.46 85.46
CA THR A 2 27.52 39.98 84.10
C THR A 2 28.48 40.65 83.12
N ASP A 3 29.19 39.90 82.37
CA ASP A 3 29.99 40.42 81.25
C ASP A 3 29.29 39.98 79.89
N THR A 4 28.88 41.00 79.14
CA THR A 4 28.27 40.86 77.83
C THR A 4 29.25 41.33 76.75
N THR A 5 29.92 40.44 76.09
CA THR A 5 30.67 40.75 74.86
C THR A 5 29.88 40.28 73.62
N LYS A 6 29.49 41.25 72.86
CA LYS A 6 28.76 41.11 71.58
C LYS A 6 29.74 40.76 70.43
N PRO A 7 29.54 39.74 69.62
CA PRO A 7 30.43 39.51 68.50
C PRO A 7 30.05 40.40 67.30
N ALA A 8 31.04 40.79 66.52
CA ALA A 8 30.97 41.68 65.37
C ALA A 8 30.27 41.08 64.21
N ALA A 9 29.55 41.93 63.48
CA ALA A 9 28.80 41.54 62.25
C ALA A 9 29.77 41.13 61.13
N ALA A 10 29.54 39.92 60.54
CA ALA A 10 30.17 39.47 59.33
C ALA A 10 29.54 40.14 58.11
N GLY A 11 30.39 40.68 57.22
CA GLY A 11 29.98 41.34 55.99
C GLY A 11 29.29 40.39 54.97
N PRO A 12 28.61 40.92 53.98
CA PRO A 12 27.85 40.15 53.06
C PRO A 12 28.75 39.27 52.16
N THR A 13 28.58 37.94 52.25
CA THR A 13 29.17 36.98 51.33
C THR A 13 28.50 37.14 49.92
N ALA A 14 29.35 37.35 48.92
CA ALA A 14 28.92 37.42 47.51
C ALA A 14 28.17 36.15 47.08
N ALA A 15 27.01 36.32 46.43
CA ALA A 15 26.24 35.23 45.87
C ALA A 15 27.06 34.48 44.81
N PRO A 16 26.96 33.14 44.73
CA PRO A 16 27.64 32.36 43.68
C PRO A 16 27.10 32.77 42.30
N PRO A 17 27.92 32.71 41.22
CA PRO A 17 27.49 33.03 39.87
C PRO A 17 26.36 32.09 39.43
N PRO A 18 25.42 32.58 38.59
CA PRO A 18 24.33 31.73 38.10
C PRO A 18 24.89 30.51 37.34
N ALA A 19 24.39 29.35 37.70
CA ALA A 19 24.76 28.09 37.03
C ALA A 19 24.44 28.19 35.52
N THR A 20 25.42 27.86 34.70
CA THR A 20 25.28 27.76 33.26
C THR A 20 24.12 26.78 32.97
N PRO A 21 23.13 27.14 32.14
CA PRO A 21 22.06 26.23 31.82
C PRO A 21 22.62 24.95 31.20
N ALA A 22 22.24 23.80 31.75
CA ALA A 22 22.63 22.50 31.23
C ALA A 22 22.17 22.40 29.73
N PRO A 23 23.00 21.84 28.86
CA PRO A 23 22.62 21.65 27.47
C PRO A 23 21.28 20.85 27.41
N PRO A 24 20.38 21.13 26.44
CA PRO A 24 19.13 20.42 26.35
C PRO A 24 19.42 18.92 26.30
N ALA A 25 18.74 18.14 27.15
CA ALA A 25 18.90 16.70 27.21
C ALA A 25 18.67 16.11 25.83
N SER A 26 19.68 15.42 25.27
CA SER A 26 19.56 14.79 23.97
C SER A 26 18.35 13.83 23.96
N ASP A 27 17.52 13.89 22.92
CA ASP A 27 16.37 13.00 22.74
C ASP A 27 16.79 11.58 22.31
N THR A 28 18.10 11.31 22.34
CA THR A 28 18.72 10.05 21.96
C THR A 28 19.57 9.47 23.09
N VAL A 29 19.79 8.17 23.04
CA VAL A 29 20.69 7.41 23.91
C VAL A 29 21.61 6.55 23.05
N THR A 30 22.82 6.28 23.57
CA THR A 30 23.79 5.40 22.91
C THR A 30 23.96 4.13 23.71
N LEU A 31 23.83 2.97 23.03
CA LEU A 31 23.97 1.65 23.64
C LEU A 31 24.86 0.77 22.76
N THR A 32 25.26 -0.38 23.30
CA THR A 32 26.05 -1.39 22.59
C THR A 32 25.23 -2.68 22.45
N ILE A 33 25.13 -3.22 21.23
CA ILE A 33 24.48 -4.51 20.95
C ILE A 33 25.49 -5.39 20.24
N ASP A 34 25.84 -6.54 20.81
CA ASP A 34 26.84 -7.48 20.31
C ASP A 34 28.17 -6.79 19.91
N GLY A 35 28.63 -5.84 20.73
CA GLY A 35 29.85 -5.09 20.49
C GLY A 35 29.73 -3.89 19.53
N MET A 36 28.59 -3.71 18.86
CA MET A 36 28.32 -2.59 17.95
C MET A 36 27.57 -1.46 18.65
N GLN A 37 28.07 -0.24 18.52
CA GLN A 37 27.40 0.95 19.06
C GLN A 37 26.24 1.37 18.16
N VAL A 38 25.15 1.77 18.79
CA VAL A 38 23.97 2.35 18.13
C VAL A 38 23.40 3.50 18.94
N THR A 39 23.01 4.57 18.24
CA THR A 39 22.28 5.69 18.82
C THR A 39 20.81 5.59 18.43
N ALA A 40 19.92 5.55 19.40
CA ALA A 40 18.49 5.41 19.21
C ALA A 40 17.72 6.49 19.96
N LYS A 41 16.51 6.83 19.52
CA LYS A 41 15.63 7.74 20.25
C LYS A 41 15.22 7.12 21.59
N LYS A 42 15.08 7.96 22.62
CA LYS A 42 14.51 7.55 23.90
C LYS A 42 13.11 6.93 23.67
N GLY A 43 12.81 5.83 24.36
CA GLY A 43 11.56 5.10 24.19
C GLY A 43 11.61 4.00 23.13
N THR A 44 12.65 3.93 22.28
CA THR A 44 12.85 2.80 21.36
C THR A 44 13.11 1.53 22.16
N ASN A 45 12.60 0.39 21.71
CA ASN A 45 12.93 -0.90 22.32
C ASN A 45 14.21 -1.50 21.71
N VAL A 46 14.86 -2.40 22.45
CA VAL A 46 16.13 -3.03 22.04
C VAL A 46 15.99 -3.78 20.71
N LEU A 47 14.85 -4.41 20.43
CA LEU A 47 14.61 -5.15 19.18
C LEU A 47 14.68 -4.21 17.95
N GLU A 48 14.04 -3.03 18.03
CA GLU A 48 14.09 -2.06 16.93
C GLU A 48 15.48 -1.40 16.82
N ALA A 49 16.16 -1.12 17.94
CA ALA A 49 17.53 -0.64 17.90
C ALA A 49 18.48 -1.66 17.24
N ALA A 50 18.33 -2.95 17.55
CA ALA A 50 19.10 -4.04 16.92
C ALA A 50 18.87 -4.12 15.39
N ARG A 51 17.65 -3.93 14.95
CA ARG A 51 17.31 -3.90 13.51
C ARG A 51 18.05 -2.82 12.73
N THR A 52 18.30 -1.67 13.33
CA THR A 52 19.08 -0.61 12.66
C THR A 52 20.54 -0.99 12.41
N LEU A 53 21.05 -1.97 13.17
CA LEU A 53 22.38 -2.57 12.98
C LEU A 53 22.36 -3.80 12.06
N GLY A 54 21.18 -4.18 11.51
CA GLY A 54 21.03 -5.39 10.74
C GLY A 54 20.93 -6.68 11.57
N ILE A 55 20.81 -6.56 12.91
CA ILE A 55 20.62 -7.71 13.82
C ILE A 55 19.12 -8.03 13.88
N ASP A 56 18.74 -9.22 13.39
CA ASP A 56 17.36 -9.72 13.44
C ASP A 56 17.16 -10.56 14.72
N ILE A 57 16.46 -9.99 15.70
CA ILE A 57 16.06 -10.72 16.91
C ILE A 57 14.70 -11.34 16.66
N SER A 58 14.62 -12.66 16.72
CA SER A 58 13.39 -13.42 16.45
C SER A 58 12.26 -13.07 17.41
N ALA A 59 11.03 -12.93 16.87
CA ALA A 59 9.83 -12.64 17.67
C ALA A 59 8.56 -13.14 16.96
N PHE A 60 7.59 -13.68 17.71
CA PHE A 60 6.29 -14.05 17.16
C PHE A 60 5.20 -13.03 17.48
N CYS A 61 5.08 -12.58 18.73
CA CYS A 61 3.99 -11.68 19.12
C CYS A 61 4.23 -10.21 18.79
N TYR A 62 5.47 -9.79 18.58
CA TYR A 62 5.82 -8.41 18.28
C TYR A 62 5.50 -8.05 16.82
N HIS A 63 4.84 -6.91 16.63
CA HIS A 63 4.66 -6.26 15.33
C HIS A 63 4.81 -4.74 15.54
N PRO A 64 5.60 -4.02 14.71
CA PRO A 64 5.88 -2.60 14.95
C PRO A 64 4.66 -1.68 14.86
N GLY A 65 3.59 -2.12 14.21
CA GLY A 65 2.32 -1.41 14.11
C GLY A 65 1.28 -1.77 15.18
N LEU A 66 1.61 -2.61 16.17
CA LEU A 66 0.71 -3.07 17.22
C LEU A 66 1.34 -2.88 18.60
N GLN A 67 0.53 -2.74 19.64
CA GLN A 67 1.00 -2.65 21.03
C GLN A 67 1.84 -3.86 21.42
N ILE A 68 2.83 -3.62 22.28
CA ILE A 68 3.77 -4.65 22.75
C ILE A 68 3.13 -5.44 23.89
N VAL A 69 3.08 -6.77 23.76
CA VAL A 69 2.56 -7.67 24.81
C VAL A 69 3.62 -8.60 25.40
N ALA A 70 4.77 -8.77 24.74
CA ALA A 70 5.94 -9.55 25.18
C ALA A 70 5.62 -10.98 25.64
N GLN A 71 4.54 -11.61 25.14
CA GLN A 71 4.06 -12.90 25.67
C GLN A 71 4.79 -14.12 25.11
N CYS A 72 5.29 -14.08 23.83
CA CYS A 72 5.90 -15.26 23.20
C CYS A 72 7.30 -15.58 23.71
N ARG A 73 7.98 -14.65 24.35
CA ARG A 73 9.36 -14.78 24.88
C ARG A 73 10.43 -15.25 23.86
N GLN A 74 10.11 -15.25 22.58
CA GLN A 74 11.07 -15.62 21.53
C GLN A 74 12.21 -14.60 21.38
N CYS A 75 12.02 -13.36 21.83
CA CYS A 75 12.99 -12.27 21.68
C CYS A 75 13.86 -12.02 22.92
N LEU A 76 14.10 -13.04 23.74
CA LEU A 76 14.92 -12.93 24.95
C LEU A 76 16.40 -12.65 24.60
N VAL A 77 16.98 -11.69 25.32
CA VAL A 77 18.38 -11.26 25.21
C VAL A 77 18.98 -11.05 26.59
N SER A 78 20.31 -11.16 26.71
CA SER A 78 21.04 -10.78 27.92
C SER A 78 21.30 -9.27 27.91
N VAL A 79 21.13 -8.65 29.07
CA VAL A 79 21.49 -7.24 29.30
C VAL A 79 22.48 -7.22 30.46
N GLU A 80 23.66 -6.60 30.30
CA GLU A 80 24.66 -6.54 31.37
C GLU A 80 24.08 -5.93 32.65
N LYS A 81 24.53 -6.42 33.77
CA LYS A 81 24.05 -6.06 35.11
C LYS A 81 22.60 -6.50 35.42
N ASN A 82 21.94 -7.21 34.50
CA ASN A 82 20.66 -7.83 34.77
C ASN A 82 20.82 -9.36 34.82
N PRO A 83 20.52 -10.04 35.95
CA PRO A 83 20.69 -11.48 36.07
C PRO A 83 19.67 -12.30 35.30
N LYS A 84 18.60 -11.67 34.77
CA LYS A 84 17.54 -12.31 34.04
C LYS A 84 17.53 -11.84 32.59
N LEU A 85 17.28 -12.76 31.67
CA LEU A 85 17.03 -12.44 30.27
C LEU A 85 15.84 -11.49 30.12
N GLN A 86 15.97 -10.52 29.23
CA GLN A 86 14.94 -9.51 28.99
C GLN A 86 14.28 -9.71 27.61
N PRO A 87 12.95 -9.53 27.49
CA PRO A 87 12.31 -9.53 26.21
C PRO A 87 12.66 -8.23 25.44
N SER A 88 13.51 -8.33 24.43
CA SER A 88 14.03 -7.18 23.68
C SER A 88 12.94 -6.30 23.06
N CYS A 89 11.79 -6.87 22.71
CA CYS A 89 10.64 -6.12 22.18
C CYS A 89 10.00 -5.17 23.20
N GLN A 90 10.18 -5.41 24.50
CA GLN A 90 9.65 -4.59 25.59
C GLN A 90 10.73 -3.78 26.30
N GLN A 91 11.98 -4.27 26.30
CA GLN A 91 13.10 -3.60 26.95
C GLN A 91 13.41 -2.29 26.24
N VAL A 92 13.15 -1.16 26.91
CA VAL A 92 13.48 0.18 26.39
C VAL A 92 14.99 0.41 26.48
N VAL A 93 15.56 1.04 25.45
CA VAL A 93 16.97 1.40 25.39
C VAL A 93 17.33 2.44 26.46
N ALA A 94 18.52 2.31 27.04
CA ALA A 94 19.09 3.26 28.01
C ALA A 94 20.55 3.59 27.64
N ASP A 95 21.01 4.75 28.07
CA ASP A 95 22.37 5.18 27.80
C ASP A 95 23.40 4.27 28.48
N GLY A 96 24.43 3.88 27.72
CA GLY A 96 25.47 2.95 28.21
C GLY A 96 24.98 1.50 28.39
N MET A 97 23.75 1.13 27.96
CA MET A 97 23.27 -0.24 28.01
C MET A 97 24.13 -1.14 27.12
N VAL A 98 24.44 -2.34 27.60
CA VAL A 98 25.13 -3.39 26.82
C VAL A 98 24.24 -4.60 26.73
N VAL A 99 23.98 -5.03 25.49
CA VAL A 99 23.05 -6.12 25.14
C VAL A 99 23.80 -7.19 24.37
N HIS A 100 23.56 -8.46 24.71
CA HIS A 100 24.10 -9.62 24.00
C HIS A 100 22.93 -10.45 23.44
N THR A 101 22.93 -10.61 22.14
CA THR A 101 21.89 -11.40 21.44
C THR A 101 22.37 -12.79 21.05
N THR A 102 23.68 -13.00 21.01
CA THR A 102 24.32 -14.25 20.54
C THR A 102 25.00 -15.03 21.67
N ASP A 103 24.91 -14.58 22.91
CA ASP A 103 25.44 -15.30 24.07
C ASP A 103 24.68 -16.63 24.29
N ARG A 104 25.34 -17.58 24.97
CA ARG A 104 24.81 -18.94 25.19
C ARG A 104 23.42 -18.95 25.82
N GLN A 105 23.15 -18.05 26.79
CA GLN A 105 21.88 -18.03 27.50
C GLN A 105 20.74 -17.55 26.58
N SER A 106 20.95 -16.48 25.82
CA SER A 106 20.00 -15.94 24.86
C SER A 106 19.68 -16.92 23.74
N VAL A 107 20.71 -17.57 23.18
CA VAL A 107 20.53 -18.59 22.12
C VAL A 107 19.74 -19.78 22.64
N LEU A 108 20.13 -20.33 23.84
CA LEU A 108 19.42 -21.46 24.44
C LEU A 108 17.96 -21.12 24.76
N ALA A 109 17.69 -19.94 25.29
CA ALA A 109 16.32 -19.52 25.61
C ALA A 109 15.45 -19.42 24.36
N ARG A 110 15.96 -18.86 23.25
CA ARG A 110 15.22 -18.81 21.98
C ARG A 110 14.94 -20.20 21.42
N LYS A 111 15.92 -21.10 21.48
CA LYS A 111 15.75 -22.49 21.08
C LYS A 111 14.66 -23.19 21.88
N GLN A 112 14.67 -23.05 23.20
CA GLN A 112 13.66 -23.62 24.09
C GLN A 112 12.26 -23.05 23.83
N GLN A 113 12.14 -21.73 23.63
CA GLN A 113 10.83 -21.11 23.29
C GLN A 113 10.31 -21.61 21.94
N LEU A 114 11.19 -21.82 20.98
CA LEU A 114 10.82 -22.38 19.69
C LEU A 114 10.31 -23.82 19.85
N GLU A 115 11.02 -24.64 20.63
CA GLU A 115 10.61 -26.03 20.94
C GLU A 115 9.23 -26.07 21.62
N PHE A 116 8.94 -25.18 22.60
CA PHE A 116 7.61 -25.04 23.17
C PHE A 116 6.54 -24.68 22.14
N THR A 117 6.88 -23.78 21.20
CA THR A 117 5.97 -23.40 20.11
C THR A 117 5.69 -24.60 19.18
N LEU A 118 6.69 -25.43 18.92
CA LEU A 118 6.58 -26.60 18.06
C LEU A 118 5.89 -27.80 18.73
N LEU A 119 5.76 -27.82 20.05
CA LEU A 119 5.22 -28.93 20.83
C LEU A 119 3.89 -29.45 20.28
N ASN A 120 2.93 -28.56 20.04
CA ASN A 120 1.63 -28.90 19.48
C ASN A 120 1.44 -28.46 18.02
N HIS A 121 2.39 -27.71 17.45
CA HIS A 121 2.27 -27.26 16.06
C HIS A 121 2.36 -28.45 15.09
N PRO A 122 1.41 -28.62 14.13
CA PRO A 122 1.42 -29.71 13.19
C PRO A 122 2.56 -29.52 12.18
N ILE A 123 3.26 -30.63 11.83
CA ILE A 123 4.32 -30.63 10.83
C ILE A 123 3.71 -30.94 9.46
N ASP A 124 2.79 -30.11 9.03
CA ASP A 124 2.07 -30.23 7.75
C ASP A 124 2.44 -29.11 6.75
N CYS A 125 3.68 -28.61 6.82
CA CYS A 125 4.20 -27.56 5.92
C CYS A 125 3.94 -27.82 4.43
N PRO A 126 4.04 -29.07 3.90
CA PRO A 126 3.76 -29.33 2.49
C PRO A 126 2.34 -28.99 2.04
N ILE A 127 1.37 -29.03 2.95
CA ILE A 127 -0.03 -28.66 2.68
C ILE A 127 -0.43 -27.34 3.33
N CYS A 128 0.50 -26.64 3.96
CA CYS A 128 0.26 -25.35 4.60
C CYS A 128 0.40 -24.23 3.56
N ASP A 129 -0.60 -23.36 3.48
CA ASP A 129 -0.59 -22.24 2.53
C ASP A 129 0.46 -21.16 2.86
N LYS A 130 0.91 -21.09 4.12
CA LYS A 130 1.95 -20.15 4.58
C LYS A 130 3.38 -20.67 4.35
N ALA A 131 3.57 -21.87 3.82
CA ALA A 131 4.91 -22.40 3.54
C ALA A 131 5.71 -21.45 2.65
N GLY A 132 6.99 -21.22 2.96
CA GLY A 132 7.86 -20.29 2.26
C GLY A 132 7.80 -18.83 2.74
N GLU A 133 6.72 -18.43 3.42
CA GLU A 133 6.60 -17.11 4.06
C GLU A 133 6.26 -17.20 5.57
N CYS A 134 6.45 -18.39 6.17
CA CYS A 134 6.14 -18.68 7.56
C CYS A 134 7.30 -18.30 8.49
N THR A 135 7.04 -17.43 9.46
CA THR A 135 8.05 -17.03 10.46
C THR A 135 8.52 -18.21 11.30
N LEU A 136 7.61 -19.12 11.71
CA LEU A 136 7.97 -20.30 12.48
C LEU A 136 8.90 -21.23 11.69
N GLN A 137 8.62 -21.46 10.40
CA GLN A 137 9.46 -22.28 9.54
C GLN A 137 10.88 -21.68 9.40
N LYS A 138 10.97 -20.36 9.18
CA LYS A 138 12.25 -19.64 9.13
C LYS A 138 13.04 -19.83 10.42
N LEU A 139 12.41 -19.55 11.57
CA LEU A 139 13.10 -19.61 12.86
C LEU A 139 13.51 -21.02 13.26
N TYR A 140 12.77 -22.04 12.85
CA TYR A 140 13.18 -23.42 13.03
C TYR A 140 14.52 -23.73 12.35
N PHE A 141 14.67 -23.35 11.08
CA PHE A 141 15.92 -23.54 10.35
C PHE A 141 17.08 -22.69 10.88
N GLU A 142 16.81 -21.53 11.47
CA GLU A 142 17.84 -20.63 11.99
C GLU A 142 18.32 -21.00 13.41
N HIS A 143 17.46 -21.54 14.25
CA HIS A 143 17.74 -21.64 15.68
C HIS A 143 17.64 -23.06 16.23
N ASP A 144 16.90 -23.94 15.64
CA ASP A 144 16.65 -25.27 16.19
C ASP A 144 17.23 -26.36 15.29
N ASN A 145 16.47 -26.82 14.31
CA ASN A 145 16.87 -27.86 13.36
C ASN A 145 17.31 -29.18 14.03
N ASP A 146 16.83 -29.42 15.25
CA ASP A 146 17.10 -30.64 16.03
C ASP A 146 15.85 -31.52 16.14
N ASP A 147 16.03 -32.77 16.55
CA ASP A 147 14.93 -33.68 16.85
C ASP A 147 14.14 -33.23 18.09
N SER A 148 12.83 -33.50 18.09
CA SER A 148 11.98 -33.23 19.24
C SER A 148 12.39 -34.06 20.44
N ARG A 149 12.53 -33.42 21.60
CA ARG A 149 12.75 -34.12 22.89
C ARG A 149 11.46 -34.57 23.57
N VAL A 150 10.31 -34.29 22.96
CA VAL A 150 9.01 -34.58 23.52
C VAL A 150 8.37 -35.76 22.82
N ASP A 151 7.99 -36.74 23.62
CA ASP A 151 7.45 -38.04 23.18
C ASP A 151 5.94 -38.18 23.56
N VAL A 152 5.21 -37.08 23.50
CA VAL A 152 3.75 -37.08 23.75
C VAL A 152 2.99 -36.74 22.48
N PRO A 153 1.78 -37.28 22.27
CA PRO A 153 0.94 -36.91 21.13
C PRO A 153 0.60 -35.42 21.14
N LYS A 154 0.65 -34.81 19.96
CA LYS A 154 0.21 -33.41 19.79
C LYS A 154 -1.29 -33.27 20.04
N VAL A 155 -1.68 -32.18 20.70
CA VAL A 155 -3.09 -31.83 20.92
C VAL A 155 -3.76 -31.54 19.57
N ARG A 156 -4.89 -32.17 19.31
CA ARG A 156 -5.67 -31.99 18.08
C ARG A 156 -6.72 -30.93 18.27
N LYS A 157 -6.82 -30.03 17.28
CA LYS A 157 -7.82 -28.93 17.22
C LYS A 157 -8.49 -28.92 15.85
N ALA A 158 -9.51 -28.08 15.67
CA ALA A 158 -10.20 -27.96 14.40
C ALA A 158 -9.30 -27.38 13.30
N LYS A 159 -9.33 -27.97 12.11
CA LYS A 159 -8.48 -27.60 10.95
C LYS A 159 -9.08 -26.54 10.05
N VAL A 160 -10.38 -26.52 9.89
CA VAL A 160 -11.09 -25.61 8.97
C VAL A 160 -12.23 -24.99 9.74
N VAL A 161 -11.95 -23.84 10.35
CA VAL A 161 -12.95 -23.03 11.06
C VAL A 161 -13.24 -21.81 10.22
N ASP A 162 -14.47 -21.66 9.81
CA ASP A 162 -14.93 -20.47 9.11
C ASP A 162 -15.08 -19.32 10.14
N LEU A 163 -14.36 -18.23 9.91
CA LEU A 163 -14.43 -17.06 10.80
C LEU A 163 -15.31 -15.94 10.24
N GLY A 164 -15.81 -16.06 9.01
CA GLY A 164 -16.59 -15.02 8.34
C GLY A 164 -16.32 -14.97 6.84
N PRO A 165 -16.67 -13.91 6.13
CA PRO A 165 -16.72 -13.91 4.66
C PRO A 165 -15.37 -14.15 3.99
N THR A 166 -14.25 -13.77 4.61
CA THR A 166 -12.93 -13.68 3.94
C THR A 166 -11.87 -14.61 4.50
N ILE A 167 -12.02 -15.16 5.71
CA ILE A 167 -10.92 -15.83 6.44
C ILE A 167 -11.31 -17.24 6.90
N VAL A 168 -10.36 -18.16 6.78
CA VAL A 168 -10.39 -19.51 7.35
C VAL A 168 -9.28 -19.65 8.38
N LEU A 169 -9.59 -20.23 9.53
CA LEU A 169 -8.66 -20.56 10.61
C LEU A 169 -8.35 -22.05 10.67
N ASP A 170 -7.08 -22.38 10.78
CA ASP A 170 -6.57 -23.67 11.23
C ASP A 170 -6.08 -23.52 12.68
N GLN A 171 -6.86 -24.05 13.64
CA GLN A 171 -6.57 -23.88 15.06
C GLN A 171 -5.34 -24.65 15.51
N GLU A 172 -4.99 -25.77 14.86
CA GLU A 172 -3.76 -26.51 15.18
C GLU A 172 -2.50 -25.71 14.84
N ARG A 173 -2.55 -24.87 13.79
CA ARG A 173 -1.42 -24.03 13.38
C ARG A 173 -1.28 -22.76 14.19
N CYS A 174 -2.31 -22.40 14.96
CA CYS A 174 -2.29 -21.20 15.79
C CYS A 174 -1.29 -21.33 16.93
N ILE A 175 -0.36 -20.35 17.05
CA ILE A 175 0.64 -20.27 18.12
C ILE A 175 0.23 -19.27 19.22
N LEU A 176 -1.02 -18.85 19.26
CA LEU A 176 -1.63 -18.00 20.29
C LEU A 176 -0.86 -16.69 20.53
N CYS A 177 -0.32 -16.06 19.49
CA CYS A 177 0.52 -14.87 19.57
C CYS A 177 -0.26 -13.56 19.74
N SER A 178 -1.58 -13.58 19.68
CA SER A 178 -2.53 -12.44 19.80
C SER A 178 -2.37 -11.30 18.78
N ARG A 179 -1.55 -11.42 17.70
CA ARG A 179 -1.44 -10.35 16.70
C ARG A 179 -2.79 -10.04 16.04
N CYS A 180 -3.56 -11.06 15.68
CA CYS A 180 -4.87 -10.91 15.04
C CYS A 180 -5.90 -10.22 15.94
N ILE A 181 -5.96 -10.58 17.22
CA ILE A 181 -6.84 -9.93 18.22
C ILE A 181 -6.51 -8.43 18.27
N ARG A 182 -5.23 -8.08 18.50
CA ARG A 182 -4.79 -6.70 18.55
C ARG A 182 -4.99 -5.94 17.22
N THR A 183 -4.94 -6.63 16.09
CA THR A 183 -5.26 -6.01 14.79
C THR A 183 -6.73 -5.64 14.72
N CYS A 184 -7.62 -6.49 15.19
CA CYS A 184 -9.06 -6.17 15.30
C CYS A 184 -9.30 -4.98 16.23
N ASP A 185 -8.67 -4.97 17.40
CA ASP A 185 -8.85 -3.92 18.41
C ASP A 185 -8.25 -2.58 17.98
N GLU A 186 -7.00 -2.58 17.54
CA GLU A 186 -6.22 -1.35 17.36
C GLU A 186 -6.37 -0.77 15.94
N VAL A 187 -6.50 -1.63 14.92
CA VAL A 187 -6.58 -1.21 13.51
C VAL A 187 -8.02 -1.08 13.06
N ALA A 188 -8.84 -2.12 13.29
CA ALA A 188 -10.25 -2.08 12.93
C ALA A 188 -11.10 -1.34 13.98
N GLY A 189 -10.69 -1.34 15.26
CA GLY A 189 -11.47 -0.78 16.37
C GLY A 189 -12.72 -1.61 16.69
N GLN A 190 -12.68 -2.91 16.39
CA GLN A 190 -13.77 -3.87 16.60
C GLN A 190 -13.21 -5.13 17.22
N HIS A 191 -13.62 -5.46 18.44
CA HIS A 191 -13.17 -6.65 19.14
C HIS A 191 -13.94 -7.89 18.66
N GLN A 192 -13.50 -8.47 17.54
CA GLN A 192 -14.18 -9.62 16.92
C GLN A 192 -13.47 -10.96 17.15
N LEU A 193 -12.25 -10.94 17.65
CA LEU A 193 -11.45 -12.14 17.94
C LEU A 193 -11.01 -12.14 19.39
N ASP A 194 -11.06 -13.30 20.03
CA ASP A 194 -10.49 -13.51 21.36
C ASP A 194 -10.10 -14.99 21.56
N PHE A 195 -9.44 -15.29 22.66
CA PHE A 195 -9.15 -16.65 23.07
C PHE A 195 -10.27 -17.22 23.93
N ALA A 196 -10.69 -18.44 23.60
CA ALA A 196 -11.61 -19.24 24.41
C ALA A 196 -10.87 -20.43 25.02
N HIS A 197 -11.38 -20.92 26.17
CA HIS A 197 -10.74 -21.95 26.97
C HIS A 197 -9.42 -21.52 27.60
N ARG A 198 -8.62 -22.46 28.08
CA ARG A 198 -7.28 -22.20 28.64
C ARG A 198 -6.41 -23.46 28.58
N GLY A 199 -5.10 -23.28 28.79
CA GLY A 199 -4.14 -24.37 28.75
C GLY A 199 -3.97 -24.93 27.34
N ASP A 200 -3.86 -26.24 27.22
CA ASP A 200 -3.67 -26.93 25.94
C ASP A 200 -4.90 -26.88 25.02
N HIS A 201 -6.07 -26.57 25.58
CA HIS A 201 -7.34 -26.42 24.85
C HIS A 201 -7.65 -24.98 24.42
N GLU A 202 -6.79 -24.03 24.73
CA GLU A 202 -6.99 -22.62 24.32
C GLU A 202 -7.04 -22.49 22.80
N VAL A 203 -8.05 -21.81 22.28
CA VAL A 203 -8.29 -21.59 20.85
C VAL A 203 -8.62 -20.15 20.55
N LEU A 204 -8.22 -19.69 19.37
CA LEU A 204 -8.68 -18.43 18.80
C LEU A 204 -10.10 -18.63 18.24
N THR A 205 -11.01 -17.70 18.51
CA THR A 205 -12.40 -17.76 18.02
C THR A 205 -13.03 -16.37 17.94
N THR A 206 -14.18 -16.28 17.29
CA THR A 206 -15.12 -15.17 17.40
C THR A 206 -16.11 -15.44 18.55
N ALA A 207 -16.84 -14.44 19.00
CA ALA A 207 -17.97 -14.66 19.91
C ALA A 207 -19.05 -15.54 19.24
N PRO A 208 -19.83 -16.32 20.00
CA PRO A 208 -20.88 -17.16 19.42
C PRO A 208 -21.90 -16.33 18.62
N GLY A 209 -22.08 -16.67 17.34
CA GLY A 209 -22.99 -15.97 16.43
C GLY A 209 -22.39 -14.72 15.75
N GLU A 210 -21.15 -14.36 16.07
CA GLU A 210 -20.43 -13.24 15.43
C GLU A 210 -19.45 -13.73 14.37
N GLU A 211 -19.20 -12.90 13.38
CA GLU A 211 -18.25 -13.16 12.31
C GLU A 211 -17.09 -12.15 12.32
N LEU A 212 -15.96 -12.55 11.77
CA LEU A 212 -14.82 -11.66 11.49
C LEU A 212 -15.06 -11.00 10.14
N ASP A 213 -15.79 -9.90 10.11
CA ASP A 213 -16.27 -9.21 8.89
C ASP A 213 -15.90 -7.73 8.82
N ASN A 214 -15.10 -7.23 9.77
CA ASN A 214 -14.68 -5.83 9.74
C ASN A 214 -13.90 -5.50 8.46
N PRO A 215 -13.93 -4.24 7.98
CA PRO A 215 -13.33 -3.85 6.70
C PRO A 215 -11.80 -3.92 6.64
N TYR A 216 -11.15 -4.39 7.70
CA TYR A 216 -9.69 -4.59 7.82
C TYR A 216 -9.33 -6.03 8.20
N SER A 217 -10.29 -6.95 8.15
CA SER A 217 -10.15 -8.32 8.64
C SER A 217 -8.95 -9.06 8.04
N LEU A 218 -8.68 -8.89 6.76
CA LEU A 218 -7.56 -9.53 6.05
C LEU A 218 -6.16 -9.08 6.51
N ASN A 219 -6.02 -7.96 7.25
CA ASN A 219 -4.74 -7.66 7.89
C ASN A 219 -4.36 -8.69 8.95
N THR A 220 -5.33 -9.42 9.53
CA THR A 220 -5.06 -10.51 10.46
C THR A 220 -4.30 -11.66 9.79
N VAL A 221 -4.51 -11.89 8.50
CA VAL A 221 -3.77 -12.86 7.68
C VAL A 221 -2.33 -12.41 7.44
N ASP A 222 -2.12 -11.11 7.17
CA ASP A 222 -0.77 -10.56 6.95
C ASP A 222 0.09 -10.63 8.21
N VAL A 223 -0.48 -10.23 9.35
CA VAL A 223 0.26 -10.23 10.62
C VAL A 223 0.41 -11.61 11.23
N CYS A 224 -0.34 -12.62 10.77
CA CYS A 224 -0.23 -13.97 11.28
C CYS A 224 1.13 -14.56 10.94
N PRO A 225 1.98 -14.91 11.93
CA PRO A 225 3.34 -15.38 11.68
C PRO A 225 3.41 -16.82 11.17
N VAL A 226 2.27 -17.52 11.14
CA VAL A 226 2.12 -18.93 10.77
C VAL A 226 0.92 -19.12 9.84
N GLY A 227 0.69 -20.35 9.36
CA GLY A 227 -0.43 -20.68 8.48
C GLY A 227 -1.77 -20.93 9.18
N ALA A 228 -2.02 -20.27 10.31
CA ALA A 228 -3.27 -20.41 11.04
C ALA A 228 -4.41 -19.63 10.37
N LEU A 229 -4.20 -18.37 10.03
CA LEU A 229 -5.18 -17.54 9.32
C LEU A 229 -4.82 -17.47 7.85
N THR A 230 -5.78 -17.76 6.97
CA THR A 230 -5.61 -17.74 5.51
C THR A 230 -6.79 -17.06 4.84
N ALA A 231 -6.52 -16.26 3.80
CA ALA A 231 -7.55 -15.61 3.02
C ALA A 231 -8.25 -16.62 2.10
N LYS A 232 -9.59 -16.69 2.15
CA LYS A 232 -10.38 -17.59 1.28
C LYS A 232 -10.07 -17.40 -0.20
N ASP A 233 -9.88 -16.16 -0.62
CA ASP A 233 -9.61 -15.75 -2.00
C ASP A 233 -8.28 -16.32 -2.54
N PHE A 234 -7.24 -16.33 -1.72
CA PHE A 234 -5.88 -16.75 -2.12
C PHE A 234 -5.57 -18.19 -1.71
N ARG A 235 -6.25 -18.75 -0.71
CA ARG A 235 -5.94 -20.07 -0.14
C ARG A 235 -5.83 -21.15 -1.21
N PHE A 236 -4.69 -21.85 -1.23
CA PHE A 236 -4.35 -22.96 -2.14
C PHE A 236 -4.32 -22.63 -3.64
N THR A 237 -4.27 -21.34 -4.00
CA THR A 237 -4.22 -20.92 -5.40
C THR A 237 -2.82 -20.91 -5.97
N MET A 238 -1.83 -20.44 -5.17
CA MET A 238 -0.43 -20.29 -5.58
C MET A 238 0.50 -20.41 -4.38
N ARG A 239 1.71 -20.94 -4.59
CA ARG A 239 2.74 -20.97 -3.56
C ARG A 239 3.46 -19.62 -3.46
N ALA A 240 3.75 -19.19 -2.23
CA ALA A 240 4.33 -17.86 -1.98
C ALA A 240 5.67 -17.65 -2.70
N TRP A 241 6.51 -18.69 -2.82
CA TRP A 241 7.81 -18.61 -3.50
C TRP A 241 7.75 -18.57 -5.02
N GLU A 242 6.60 -18.83 -5.62
CA GLU A 242 6.39 -18.73 -7.06
C GLU A 242 5.98 -17.31 -7.48
N LEU A 243 5.55 -16.49 -6.53
CA LEU A 243 5.07 -15.14 -6.78
C LEU A 243 6.22 -14.15 -6.90
N GLU A 244 6.06 -13.25 -7.85
CA GLU A 244 6.82 -12.01 -7.96
C GLU A 244 6.06 -10.90 -7.24
N ALA A 245 6.78 -9.95 -6.65
CA ALA A 245 6.20 -8.83 -5.91
C ALA A 245 6.61 -7.50 -6.57
N THR A 246 5.62 -6.71 -7.01
CA THR A 246 5.85 -5.39 -7.60
C THR A 246 5.24 -4.32 -6.71
N PRO A 247 6.04 -3.32 -6.24
CA PRO A 247 5.51 -2.22 -5.45
C PRO A 247 4.60 -1.33 -6.29
N SER A 248 3.45 -0.92 -5.73
CA SER A 248 2.49 -0.05 -6.40
C SER A 248 1.64 0.72 -5.40
N VAL A 249 0.59 1.37 -5.89
CA VAL A 249 -0.41 2.10 -5.13
C VAL A 249 -1.78 1.48 -5.39
N CYS A 250 -2.57 1.33 -4.33
CA CYS A 250 -3.92 0.78 -4.40
C CYS A 250 -4.85 1.69 -5.22
N ASN A 251 -5.61 1.10 -6.14
CA ASN A 251 -6.56 1.79 -7.02
C ASN A 251 -7.97 1.92 -6.43
N GLY A 252 -8.18 1.53 -5.16
CA GLY A 252 -9.53 1.42 -4.60
C GLY A 252 -10.14 2.73 -4.08
N CYS A 253 -9.33 3.75 -3.77
CA CYS A 253 -9.83 5.05 -3.28
C CYS A 253 -8.72 6.12 -3.19
N ALA A 254 -9.12 7.34 -2.89
CA ALA A 254 -8.24 8.51 -2.80
C ALA A 254 -7.17 8.46 -1.69
N THR A 255 -7.25 7.53 -0.74
CA THR A 255 -6.17 7.32 0.25
C THR A 255 -4.86 6.91 -0.39
N GLY A 256 -4.90 6.12 -1.48
CA GLY A 256 -3.71 5.71 -2.19
C GLY A 256 -2.76 4.85 -1.34
N CYS A 257 -3.27 3.81 -0.66
CA CYS A 257 -2.46 2.91 0.16
C CYS A 257 -1.33 2.29 -0.65
N ASN A 258 -0.12 2.27 -0.09
CA ASN A 258 1.02 1.59 -0.70
C ASN A 258 0.87 0.08 -0.57
N ILE A 259 1.06 -0.62 -1.68
CA ILE A 259 0.86 -2.08 -1.78
C ILE A 259 2.02 -2.75 -2.51
N GLU A 260 2.09 -4.05 -2.37
CA GLU A 260 2.78 -4.94 -3.31
C GLU A 260 1.73 -5.76 -4.07
N ILE A 261 1.87 -5.78 -5.39
CA ILE A 261 1.09 -6.65 -6.27
C ILE A 261 1.86 -7.96 -6.36
N HIS A 262 1.29 -9.03 -5.80
CA HIS A 262 1.85 -10.38 -5.96
C HIS A 262 1.26 -11.01 -7.21
N HIS A 263 2.14 -11.26 -8.19
CA HIS A 263 1.74 -11.68 -9.53
C HIS A 263 2.57 -12.85 -10.06
N LYS A 264 2.03 -13.55 -11.04
CA LYS A 264 2.69 -14.60 -11.81
C LYS A 264 1.96 -14.85 -13.11
N HIS A 265 2.67 -15.20 -14.17
CA HIS A 265 2.10 -15.53 -15.49
C HIS A 265 1.16 -14.43 -16.04
N GLY A 266 1.55 -13.15 -15.92
CA GLY A 266 0.74 -12.02 -16.40
C GLY A 266 -0.56 -11.79 -15.61
N ARG A 267 -0.63 -12.22 -14.36
CA ARG A 267 -1.84 -12.16 -13.53
C ARG A 267 -1.52 -11.80 -12.08
N ALA A 268 -2.30 -10.90 -11.50
CA ALA A 268 -2.29 -10.65 -10.07
C ALA A 268 -3.03 -11.78 -9.32
N TRP A 269 -2.47 -12.18 -8.18
CA TRP A 269 -3.01 -13.24 -7.32
C TRP A 269 -3.46 -12.73 -5.97
N ARG A 270 -2.79 -11.72 -5.42
CA ARG A 270 -3.18 -11.02 -4.19
C ARG A 270 -2.51 -9.66 -4.10
N LEU A 271 -3.10 -8.76 -3.32
CA LEU A 271 -2.50 -7.50 -2.91
C LEU A 271 -2.17 -7.55 -1.43
N VAL A 272 -0.98 -7.09 -1.06
CA VAL A 272 -0.56 -6.99 0.34
C VAL A 272 -0.12 -5.55 0.66
N PRO A 273 -0.35 -5.05 1.89
CA PRO A 273 0.06 -3.70 2.25
C PRO A 273 1.59 -3.60 2.31
N ARG A 274 2.12 -2.51 1.79
CA ARG A 274 3.52 -2.11 1.91
C ARG A 274 3.63 -0.92 2.86
N LEU A 275 4.62 -0.94 3.75
CA LEU A 275 4.82 0.13 4.71
C LEU A 275 5.01 1.48 4.03
N ASN A 276 4.15 2.43 4.38
CA ASN A 276 4.35 3.86 4.17
C ASN A 276 3.85 4.62 5.41
N PRO A 277 4.76 5.20 6.22
CA PRO A 277 4.40 5.88 7.46
C PRO A 277 3.41 7.05 7.28
N ASP A 278 3.48 7.72 6.13
CA ASP A 278 2.74 8.94 5.83
C ASP A 278 1.34 8.68 5.25
N VAL A 279 1.10 7.46 4.72
CA VAL A 279 -0.16 7.12 4.04
C VAL A 279 -0.93 6.06 4.82
N ASN A 280 -0.47 4.82 4.80
CA ASN A 280 -1.22 3.66 5.29
C ASN A 280 -0.50 2.87 6.39
N LYS A 281 0.67 3.32 6.83
CA LYS A 281 1.52 2.58 7.78
C LYS A 281 1.72 1.12 7.27
N TYR A 282 1.18 0.15 7.97
CA TYR A 282 1.29 -1.29 7.67
C TYR A 282 0.00 -1.90 7.10
N TRP A 283 -1.06 -1.11 6.88
CA TRP A 283 -2.42 -1.61 6.74
C TRP A 283 -3.04 -1.29 5.38
N MET A 284 -4.05 -2.05 4.99
CA MET A 284 -4.98 -1.71 3.91
C MET A 284 -6.37 -2.27 4.21
N CYS A 285 -7.40 -1.69 3.60
CA CYS A 285 -8.77 -2.20 3.75
C CYS A 285 -9.01 -3.43 2.86
N ASP A 286 -9.99 -4.24 3.23
CA ASP A 286 -10.32 -5.47 2.51
C ASP A 286 -10.87 -5.19 1.11
N GLU A 287 -11.68 -4.14 0.92
CA GLU A 287 -12.14 -3.69 -0.40
C GLU A 287 -10.95 -3.41 -1.36
N GLY A 288 -9.93 -2.70 -0.88
CA GLY A 288 -8.73 -2.40 -1.66
C GLY A 288 -7.98 -3.66 -2.10
N ARG A 289 -8.03 -4.75 -1.29
CA ARG A 289 -7.37 -6.02 -1.62
C ARG A 289 -7.97 -6.73 -2.80
N PHE A 290 -9.27 -6.52 -3.06
CA PHE A 290 -9.99 -7.20 -4.13
C PHE A 290 -10.02 -6.44 -5.44
N THR A 291 -9.48 -5.21 -5.50
CA THR A 291 -9.47 -4.40 -6.73
C THR A 291 -8.78 -5.08 -7.92
N TYR A 292 -7.89 -6.04 -7.68
CA TYR A 292 -7.23 -6.78 -8.74
C TYR A 292 -8.15 -7.76 -9.48
N HIS A 293 -9.34 -8.10 -8.94
CA HIS A 293 -10.29 -8.97 -9.62
C HIS A 293 -10.78 -8.35 -10.93
N GLU A 294 -10.99 -7.03 -10.96
CA GLU A 294 -11.40 -6.31 -12.16
C GLU A 294 -10.42 -6.46 -13.34
N LEU A 295 -9.12 -6.68 -13.04
CA LEU A 295 -8.10 -6.87 -14.07
C LEU A 295 -8.32 -8.14 -14.93
N ARG A 296 -9.26 -8.99 -14.58
CA ARG A 296 -9.56 -10.26 -15.23
C ARG A 296 -10.84 -10.24 -16.04
N GLU A 297 -11.66 -9.19 -15.89
CA GLU A 297 -13.01 -9.12 -16.41
C GLU A 297 -13.12 -8.16 -17.59
N GLN A 298 -13.80 -8.56 -18.67
CA GLN A 298 -14.20 -7.68 -19.78
C GLN A 298 -13.12 -6.70 -20.26
N ARG A 299 -11.87 -7.17 -20.36
CA ARG A 299 -10.74 -6.32 -20.75
C ARG A 299 -10.81 -5.99 -22.25
N LEU A 300 -10.67 -4.71 -22.59
CA LEU A 300 -10.52 -4.27 -23.96
C LEU A 300 -9.10 -4.62 -24.45
N ALA A 301 -8.99 -5.64 -25.30
CA ALA A 301 -7.71 -6.20 -25.73
C ALA A 301 -7.27 -5.77 -27.13
N ALA A 302 -8.16 -5.17 -27.93
CA ALA A 302 -7.89 -4.69 -29.28
C ALA A 302 -8.67 -3.40 -29.55
N PRO A 303 -8.21 -2.53 -30.47
CA PRO A 303 -9.01 -1.38 -30.90
C PRO A 303 -10.34 -1.84 -31.53
N LEU A 304 -11.40 -1.09 -31.25
CA LEU A 304 -12.72 -1.32 -31.87
C LEU A 304 -13.12 -0.10 -32.71
N ILE A 305 -13.81 -0.35 -33.82
CA ILE A 305 -14.51 0.63 -34.62
C ILE A 305 -15.96 0.15 -34.76
N ASP A 306 -16.90 0.96 -34.30
CA ASP A 306 -18.33 0.60 -34.24
C ASP A 306 -18.53 -0.80 -33.56
N GLY A 307 -17.81 -1.07 -32.50
CA GLY A 307 -17.83 -2.33 -31.74
C GLY A 307 -17.10 -3.51 -32.41
N LEU A 308 -16.51 -3.35 -33.60
CA LEU A 308 -15.78 -4.41 -34.31
C LEU A 308 -14.28 -4.28 -34.19
N PRO A 309 -13.54 -5.39 -33.97
CA PRO A 309 -12.07 -5.34 -33.87
C PRO A 309 -11.38 -4.74 -35.09
N ALA A 310 -10.38 -3.91 -34.87
CA ALA A 310 -9.63 -3.22 -35.90
C ALA A 310 -8.12 -3.15 -35.58
N SER A 311 -7.30 -2.78 -36.56
CA SER A 311 -5.90 -2.44 -36.32
C SER A 311 -5.75 -1.06 -35.68
N TRP A 312 -4.64 -0.84 -34.94
CA TRP A 312 -4.32 0.47 -34.37
C TRP A 312 -4.31 1.58 -35.42
N ASP A 313 -3.66 1.37 -36.58
CA ASP A 313 -3.55 2.39 -37.62
C ASP A 313 -4.90 2.81 -38.16
N LYS A 314 -5.81 1.83 -38.40
CA LYS A 314 -7.17 2.12 -38.86
C LYS A 314 -8.00 2.85 -37.80
N ALA A 315 -7.91 2.42 -36.53
CA ALA A 315 -8.65 3.05 -35.44
C ALA A 315 -8.18 4.48 -35.18
N ILE A 316 -6.86 4.70 -35.11
CA ILE A 316 -6.28 6.05 -34.95
C ILE A 316 -6.64 6.96 -36.13
N LYS A 317 -6.61 6.46 -37.36
CA LYS A 317 -7.00 7.22 -38.55
C LYS A 317 -8.46 7.68 -38.45
N ILE A 318 -9.41 6.77 -38.17
CA ILE A 318 -10.84 7.12 -38.04
C ILE A 318 -11.05 8.08 -36.87
N ALA A 319 -10.44 7.86 -35.71
CA ALA A 319 -10.55 8.76 -34.58
C ALA A 319 -10.03 10.18 -34.92
N SER A 320 -8.93 10.29 -35.66
CA SER A 320 -8.42 11.57 -36.12
C SER A 320 -9.31 12.24 -37.16
N GLU A 321 -9.92 11.47 -38.09
CA GLU A 321 -10.89 11.97 -39.07
C GLU A 321 -12.19 12.50 -38.43
N VAL A 322 -12.57 12.00 -37.26
CA VAL A 322 -13.68 12.56 -36.45
C VAL A 322 -13.27 13.87 -35.76
N ILE A 323 -12.10 13.91 -35.13
CA ILE A 323 -11.68 15.03 -34.29
C ILE A 323 -11.18 16.24 -35.11
N ALA A 324 -10.32 15.99 -36.10
CA ALA A 324 -9.57 17.05 -36.78
C ALA A 324 -10.45 18.09 -37.49
N PRO A 325 -11.49 17.73 -38.24
CA PRO A 325 -12.37 18.70 -38.90
C PRO A 325 -13.09 19.59 -37.90
N ILE A 326 -13.59 19.00 -36.81
CA ILE A 326 -14.33 19.72 -35.76
C ILE A 326 -13.37 20.67 -35.03
N ALA A 327 -12.22 20.18 -34.59
CA ALA A 327 -11.23 20.98 -33.85
C ALA A 327 -10.68 22.16 -34.68
N SER A 328 -10.50 21.96 -35.98
CA SER A 328 -9.97 23.02 -36.87
C SER A 328 -10.95 24.20 -37.06
N VAL A 329 -12.25 23.95 -37.03
CA VAL A 329 -13.28 24.95 -37.30
C VAL A 329 -13.88 25.51 -36.00
N ALA A 330 -14.16 24.63 -35.05
CA ALA A 330 -14.85 24.96 -33.80
C ALA A 330 -14.26 24.14 -32.62
N PRO A 331 -13.09 24.50 -32.08
CA PRO A 331 -12.48 23.76 -30.98
C PRO A 331 -13.39 23.58 -29.76
N ALA A 332 -14.33 24.50 -29.52
CA ALA A 332 -15.33 24.38 -28.45
C ALA A 332 -16.31 23.23 -28.63
N ALA A 333 -16.46 22.72 -29.86
CA ALA A 333 -17.30 21.55 -30.15
C ALA A 333 -16.59 20.20 -29.88
N VAL A 334 -15.33 20.21 -29.46
CA VAL A 334 -14.61 19.04 -28.96
C VAL A 334 -14.57 19.10 -27.45
N GLY A 335 -15.01 18.02 -26.79
CA GLY A 335 -14.90 17.83 -25.36
C GLY A 335 -13.79 16.82 -25.02
N ILE A 336 -13.05 17.07 -23.97
CA ILE A 336 -12.00 16.19 -23.45
C ILE A 336 -12.35 15.76 -22.04
N VAL A 337 -12.41 14.45 -21.78
CA VAL A 337 -12.76 13.90 -20.48
C VAL A 337 -11.53 13.26 -19.83
N LEU A 338 -11.02 13.89 -18.80
CA LEU A 338 -9.96 13.38 -17.93
C LEU A 338 -10.53 12.35 -16.94
N SER A 339 -9.70 11.49 -16.43
CA SER A 339 -10.10 10.39 -15.57
C SER A 339 -9.54 10.53 -14.15
N ALA A 340 -10.41 10.45 -13.16
CA ALA A 340 -10.01 10.36 -11.75
C ALA A 340 -9.42 8.97 -11.38
N GLU A 341 -9.44 7.99 -12.30
CA GLU A 341 -8.96 6.62 -12.06
C GLU A 341 -7.62 6.32 -12.75
N HIS A 342 -7.20 7.14 -13.72
CA HIS A 342 -5.95 6.95 -14.48
C HIS A 342 -4.77 7.73 -13.88
N SER A 343 -3.55 7.41 -14.33
CA SER A 343 -2.34 8.04 -13.84
C SER A 343 -2.28 9.55 -14.13
N ASN A 344 -1.41 10.25 -13.43
CA ASN A 344 -1.12 11.65 -13.72
C ASN A 344 -0.58 11.81 -15.15
N GLU A 345 0.26 10.88 -15.60
CA GLU A 345 0.86 10.89 -16.93
C GLU A 345 -0.20 10.73 -18.04
N ASP A 346 -1.18 9.86 -17.85
CA ASP A 346 -2.27 9.68 -18.81
C ASP A 346 -3.13 10.95 -18.90
N ASN A 347 -3.51 11.50 -17.75
CA ASN A 347 -4.29 12.73 -17.66
C ASN A 347 -3.53 13.93 -18.23
N PHE A 348 -2.22 14.04 -17.96
CA PHE A 348 -1.39 15.12 -18.48
C PHE A 348 -1.26 15.05 -20.01
N ALA A 349 -0.99 13.88 -20.57
CA ALA A 349 -0.94 13.69 -22.01
C ALA A 349 -2.24 14.12 -22.69
N LEU A 350 -3.40 13.75 -22.11
CA LEU A 350 -4.70 14.12 -22.65
C LEU A 350 -5.01 15.62 -22.49
N ALA A 351 -4.63 16.22 -21.37
CA ALA A 351 -4.79 17.66 -21.15
C ALA A 351 -3.84 18.49 -22.06
N ARG A 352 -2.63 17.98 -22.35
CA ARG A 352 -1.72 18.58 -23.36
C ARG A 352 -2.33 18.51 -24.76
N PHE A 353 -2.97 17.38 -25.10
CA PHE A 353 -3.69 17.24 -26.36
C PHE A 353 -4.85 18.25 -26.45
N ALA A 354 -5.66 18.39 -25.39
CA ALA A 354 -6.72 19.41 -25.34
C ALA A 354 -6.19 20.83 -25.60
N LYS A 355 -5.09 21.19 -24.93
CA LYS A 355 -4.46 22.50 -25.07
C LYS A 355 -3.93 22.74 -26.48
N ALA A 356 -3.30 21.72 -27.08
CA ALA A 356 -2.75 21.79 -28.45
C ALA A 356 -3.86 21.96 -29.51
N LEU A 357 -5.04 21.39 -29.28
CA LEU A 357 -6.23 21.59 -30.12
C LEU A 357 -6.93 22.94 -29.92
N GLY A 358 -6.55 23.73 -28.91
CA GLY A 358 -7.29 24.93 -28.51
C GLY A 358 -8.63 24.64 -27.85
N VAL A 359 -8.83 23.45 -27.31
CA VAL A 359 -10.05 23.03 -26.63
C VAL A 359 -10.08 23.58 -25.21
N HIS A 360 -11.21 24.21 -24.82
CA HIS A 360 -11.48 24.69 -23.48
C HIS A 360 -12.55 23.87 -22.73
N GLY A 361 -13.24 22.94 -23.42
CA GLY A 361 -14.23 22.04 -22.88
C GLY A 361 -13.56 20.81 -22.24
N VAL A 362 -12.98 20.99 -21.03
CA VAL A 362 -12.35 19.88 -20.29
C VAL A 362 -13.25 19.47 -19.13
N TYR A 363 -13.45 18.18 -19.01
CA TYR A 363 -14.33 17.54 -18.03
C TYR A 363 -13.56 16.51 -17.22
N VAL A 364 -14.08 16.13 -16.05
CA VAL A 364 -13.54 15.02 -15.25
C VAL A 364 -14.64 13.99 -15.04
N ALA A 365 -14.31 12.74 -15.35
CA ALA A 365 -15.09 11.57 -15.00
C ALA A 365 -14.41 10.76 -13.90
N GLY A 366 -15.23 10.10 -13.09
CA GLY A 366 -14.79 9.20 -12.02
C GLY A 366 -16.01 8.62 -11.32
N LYS A 367 -15.77 7.68 -10.41
CA LYS A 367 -16.82 7.07 -9.60
C LYS A 367 -17.41 8.09 -8.63
N ALA A 368 -18.70 7.99 -8.36
CA ALA A 368 -19.34 8.80 -7.34
C ALA A 368 -18.77 8.48 -5.95
N ALA A 369 -18.61 9.50 -5.12
CA ALA A 369 -18.23 9.29 -3.73
C ALA A 369 -19.30 8.42 -3.02
N VAL A 370 -18.85 7.51 -2.14
CA VAL A 370 -19.73 6.62 -1.39
C VAL A 370 -20.01 7.19 0.00
N PRO A 371 -21.22 7.74 0.24
CA PRO A 371 -21.57 8.28 1.55
C PRO A 371 -21.48 7.21 2.64
N GLY A 372 -20.95 7.59 3.82
CA GLY A 372 -20.81 6.69 4.96
C GLY A 372 -19.65 5.67 4.86
N ARG A 373 -18.89 5.65 3.76
CA ARG A 373 -17.72 4.77 3.62
C ARG A 373 -16.54 5.22 4.48
N ALA A 374 -16.37 6.51 4.68
CA ALA A 374 -15.27 7.07 5.47
C ALA A 374 -15.35 6.62 6.93
N ASP A 375 -14.25 6.10 7.48
CA ASP A 375 -14.19 5.52 8.83
C ASP A 375 -13.16 6.20 9.75
N GLY A 376 -12.55 7.29 9.29
CA GLY A 376 -11.51 8.02 10.03
C GLY A 376 -10.18 7.27 10.14
N ARG A 377 -10.02 6.13 9.43
CA ARG A 377 -8.77 5.33 9.36
C ARG A 377 -8.15 5.40 7.98
N LEU A 378 -8.45 4.44 7.12
CA LEU A 378 -7.91 4.40 5.75
C LEU A 378 -9.01 4.53 4.68
N ARG A 379 -10.25 4.22 5.00
CA ARG A 379 -11.35 4.31 4.04
C ARG A 379 -11.85 5.75 3.98
N VAL A 380 -11.91 6.31 2.78
CA VAL A 380 -12.45 7.65 2.51
C VAL A 380 -13.66 7.53 1.57
N ALA A 381 -14.51 8.55 1.54
CA ALA A 381 -15.71 8.55 0.70
C ALA A 381 -15.39 8.60 -0.79
N ASP A 382 -14.30 9.29 -1.19
CA ASP A 382 -13.83 9.35 -2.57
C ASP A 382 -13.15 8.03 -2.94
N VAL A 383 -13.75 7.30 -3.86
CA VAL A 383 -13.28 6.01 -4.37
C VAL A 383 -12.43 6.15 -5.65
N ASN A 384 -11.96 7.36 -5.95
CA ASN A 384 -11.09 7.62 -7.09
C ASN A 384 -9.64 7.80 -6.63
N PRO A 385 -8.68 7.04 -7.16
CA PRO A 385 -7.30 7.08 -6.70
C PRO A 385 -6.55 8.36 -7.06
N ASN A 386 -7.00 9.12 -8.07
CA ASN A 386 -6.26 10.25 -8.65
C ASN A 386 -7.10 11.50 -8.96
N LEU A 387 -8.20 11.73 -8.27
CA LEU A 387 -9.02 12.92 -8.51
C LEU A 387 -8.25 14.23 -8.22
N ALA A 388 -7.42 14.25 -7.16
CA ALA A 388 -6.60 15.40 -6.81
C ALA A 388 -5.58 15.73 -7.92
N GLY A 389 -4.85 14.73 -8.41
CA GLY A 389 -3.88 14.90 -9.48
C GLY A 389 -4.51 15.37 -10.79
N THR A 390 -5.66 14.80 -11.16
CA THR A 390 -6.41 15.19 -12.37
C THR A 390 -6.82 16.67 -12.33
N LYS A 391 -7.29 17.16 -11.17
CA LYS A 391 -7.65 18.56 -11.00
C LYS A 391 -6.43 19.50 -11.04
N LEU A 392 -5.33 19.11 -10.39
CA LEU A 392 -4.08 19.87 -10.41
C LEU A 392 -3.50 20.01 -11.82
N ILE A 393 -3.53 18.93 -12.61
CA ILE A 393 -3.08 18.93 -14.01
C ILE A 393 -3.92 19.90 -14.86
N ALA A 394 -5.24 19.79 -14.76
CA ALA A 394 -6.14 20.67 -15.51
C ALA A 394 -5.91 22.14 -15.16
N HIS A 395 -5.80 22.45 -13.86
CA HIS A 395 -5.49 23.78 -13.37
C HIS A 395 -4.13 24.29 -13.87
N GLY A 396 -3.08 23.49 -13.73
CA GLY A 396 -1.71 23.85 -14.12
C GLY A 396 -1.55 24.13 -15.63
N LEU A 397 -2.40 23.54 -16.47
CA LEU A 397 -2.45 23.80 -17.90
C LEU A 397 -3.38 24.97 -18.28
N GLY A 398 -4.08 25.58 -17.31
CA GLY A 398 -5.06 26.65 -17.54
C GLY A 398 -6.36 26.13 -18.17
N LEU A 399 -6.72 24.86 -17.91
CA LEU A 399 -7.90 24.18 -18.44
C LEU A 399 -8.84 23.80 -17.29
N PRO A 400 -9.64 24.75 -16.74
CA PRO A 400 -10.51 24.44 -15.60
C PRO A 400 -11.51 23.33 -15.97
N ALA A 401 -11.34 22.16 -15.33
CA ALA A 401 -12.16 21.00 -15.60
C ALA A 401 -13.50 21.08 -14.85
N LYS A 402 -14.58 20.73 -15.53
CA LYS A 402 -15.95 20.65 -15.01
C LYS A 402 -16.35 19.19 -14.79
N PRO A 403 -17.35 18.89 -13.94
CA PRO A 403 -17.94 17.56 -13.93
C PRO A 403 -18.51 17.21 -15.31
N LEU A 404 -18.40 15.92 -15.70
CA LEU A 404 -18.89 15.46 -17.03
C LEU A 404 -20.41 15.72 -17.21
N ALA A 405 -21.20 15.67 -16.15
CA ALA A 405 -22.62 16.02 -16.18
C ALA A 405 -22.89 17.48 -16.64
N ALA A 406 -21.89 18.35 -16.66
CA ALA A 406 -21.99 19.71 -17.18
C ALA A 406 -21.47 19.83 -18.62
N LEU A 407 -21.55 18.74 -19.41
CA LEU A 407 -21.15 18.71 -20.83
C LEU A 407 -21.91 19.78 -21.61
N ALA A 408 -21.16 20.66 -22.28
CA ALA A 408 -21.73 21.77 -23.03
C ALA A 408 -22.52 21.26 -24.24
N PRO A 409 -23.65 21.90 -24.57
CA PRO A 409 -24.55 21.44 -25.64
C PRO A 409 -23.93 21.53 -27.04
N GLU A 410 -22.95 22.41 -27.23
CA GLU A 410 -22.22 22.56 -28.48
C GLU A 410 -21.22 21.43 -28.79
N VAL A 411 -20.87 20.59 -27.81
CA VAL A 411 -19.92 19.48 -28.02
C VAL A 411 -20.49 18.44 -28.98
N ARG A 412 -19.73 18.10 -30.02
CA ARG A 412 -20.05 17.13 -31.07
C ARG A 412 -19.15 15.92 -31.06
N ALA A 413 -17.90 16.08 -30.65
CA ALA A 413 -16.95 14.99 -30.48
C ALA A 413 -16.41 14.97 -29.03
N LEU A 414 -16.28 13.79 -28.45
CA LEU A 414 -15.85 13.60 -27.08
C LEU A 414 -14.71 12.57 -27.01
N VAL A 415 -13.54 13.00 -26.54
CA VAL A 415 -12.45 12.06 -26.23
C VAL A 415 -12.49 11.72 -24.75
N VAL A 416 -12.73 10.47 -24.42
CA VAL A 416 -12.93 9.98 -23.06
C VAL A 416 -11.77 9.11 -22.64
N LEU A 417 -11.09 9.49 -21.55
CA LEU A 417 -10.18 8.62 -20.84
C LEU A 417 -10.95 7.93 -19.70
N GLY A 418 -11.04 6.62 -19.71
CA GLY A 418 -11.70 5.84 -18.67
C GLY A 418 -12.87 4.98 -19.17
N ASN A 419 -13.41 4.20 -18.25
CA ASN A 419 -14.39 3.15 -18.55
C ASN A 419 -15.84 3.65 -18.48
N GLU A 420 -16.11 4.70 -17.72
CA GLU A 420 -17.44 5.17 -17.39
C GLU A 420 -17.66 6.63 -17.80
N MET A 421 -18.90 6.99 -18.08
CA MET A 421 -19.31 8.35 -18.43
C MET A 421 -20.46 8.82 -17.51
N PRO A 422 -20.19 9.04 -16.21
CA PRO A 422 -21.22 9.36 -15.24
C PRO A 422 -21.88 10.71 -15.53
N GLY A 423 -23.21 10.74 -15.37
CA GLY A 423 -24.00 11.97 -15.51
C GLY A 423 -24.38 12.35 -16.93
N LEU A 424 -24.04 11.55 -17.94
CA LEU A 424 -24.58 11.69 -19.29
C LEU A 424 -25.73 10.70 -19.50
N ASP A 425 -26.85 11.19 -20.05
CA ASP A 425 -27.96 10.35 -20.47
C ASP A 425 -27.73 9.79 -21.88
N GLU A 426 -28.48 8.74 -22.22
CA GLU A 426 -28.37 8.09 -23.53
C GLU A 426 -28.74 9.01 -24.69
N GLY A 427 -29.64 9.98 -24.49
CA GLY A 427 -30.02 10.95 -25.50
C GLY A 427 -28.81 11.78 -25.92
N ARG A 428 -28.10 12.30 -24.92
CA ARG A 428 -26.89 13.10 -25.16
C ARG A 428 -25.75 12.29 -25.78
N LEU A 429 -25.58 11.03 -25.36
CA LEU A 429 -24.55 10.12 -25.90
C LEU A 429 -24.77 9.78 -27.38
N ARG A 430 -26.01 9.81 -27.88
CA ARG A 430 -26.33 9.59 -29.31
C ARG A 430 -26.07 10.81 -30.20
N GLU A 431 -25.88 11.98 -29.60
CA GLU A 431 -25.62 13.22 -30.32
C GLU A 431 -24.13 13.56 -30.45
N VAL A 432 -23.26 12.76 -29.86
CA VAL A 432 -21.80 13.01 -29.74
C VAL A 432 -21.02 11.83 -30.26
N ASP A 433 -20.04 12.08 -31.13
CA ASP A 433 -19.09 11.05 -31.53
C ASP A 433 -18.09 10.79 -30.41
N VAL A 434 -18.13 9.60 -29.81
CA VAL A 434 -17.26 9.22 -28.69
C VAL A 434 -16.04 8.47 -29.19
N ILE A 435 -14.84 8.96 -28.80
CA ILE A 435 -13.56 8.25 -28.90
C ILE A 435 -13.16 7.85 -27.49
N ALA A 436 -13.25 6.56 -27.17
CA ALA A 436 -12.93 6.04 -25.86
C ALA A 436 -11.49 5.52 -25.80
N ILE A 437 -10.75 5.87 -24.72
CA ILE A 437 -9.47 5.26 -24.34
C ILE A 437 -9.75 4.54 -23.04
N SER A 438 -9.93 3.22 -23.11
CA SER A 438 -10.56 2.44 -22.05
C SER A 438 -9.78 1.16 -21.74
N THR A 439 -9.79 0.74 -20.49
CA THR A 439 -9.18 -0.52 -20.03
C THR A 439 -10.13 -1.71 -20.15
N HIS A 440 -11.44 -1.45 -20.17
CA HIS A 440 -12.51 -2.46 -20.16
C HIS A 440 -13.61 -2.12 -21.17
N GLU A 441 -14.34 -3.12 -21.60
CA GLU A 441 -15.57 -2.95 -22.36
C GLU A 441 -16.70 -2.55 -21.41
N ARG A 442 -16.93 -1.23 -21.28
CA ARG A 442 -17.90 -0.60 -20.38
C ARG A 442 -18.66 0.51 -21.10
N ALA A 443 -19.37 1.36 -20.35
CA ALA A 443 -20.22 2.41 -20.90
C ALA A 443 -19.51 3.28 -21.95
N SER A 444 -18.25 3.66 -21.74
CA SER A 444 -17.51 4.48 -22.71
C SER A 444 -17.27 3.78 -24.05
N THR A 445 -17.11 2.46 -24.07
CA THR A 445 -16.84 1.69 -25.30
C THR A 445 -18.12 1.31 -26.05
N VAL A 446 -19.23 1.13 -25.35
CA VAL A 446 -20.55 0.78 -25.96
C VAL A 446 -21.06 1.89 -26.88
N HIS A 447 -20.77 3.16 -26.54
CA HIS A 447 -21.19 4.33 -27.31
C HIS A 447 -20.08 4.89 -28.20
N ALA A 448 -18.91 4.25 -28.23
CA ALA A 448 -17.76 4.78 -28.97
C ALA A 448 -17.81 4.42 -30.46
N VAL A 449 -17.59 5.43 -31.31
CA VAL A 449 -17.25 5.22 -32.72
C VAL A 449 -15.89 4.52 -32.82
N VAL A 450 -14.95 4.92 -31.95
CA VAL A 450 -13.63 4.26 -31.81
C VAL A 450 -13.33 4.02 -30.33
N ALA A 451 -12.99 2.77 -29.98
CA ALA A 451 -12.48 2.42 -28.67
C ALA A 451 -11.00 1.96 -28.79
N LEU A 452 -10.12 2.62 -28.05
CA LEU A 452 -8.68 2.36 -28.01
C LEU A 452 -8.33 1.62 -26.70
N PRO A 453 -7.71 0.44 -26.76
CA PRO A 453 -7.42 -0.36 -25.58
C PRO A 453 -6.27 0.24 -24.76
N ALA A 454 -6.53 0.44 -23.47
CA ALA A 454 -5.57 0.97 -22.53
C ALA A 454 -5.12 -0.06 -21.49
N ALA A 455 -3.87 0.07 -21.03
CA ALA A 455 -3.32 -0.67 -19.91
C ALA A 455 -4.01 -0.25 -18.60
N ALA A 456 -4.35 -1.23 -17.75
CA ALA A 456 -4.91 -0.97 -16.43
C ALA A 456 -3.81 -0.59 -15.41
N TRP A 457 -4.22 -0.14 -14.23
CA TRP A 457 -3.34 0.39 -13.17
C TRP A 457 -2.19 -0.54 -12.74
N ALA A 458 -2.36 -1.87 -12.83
CA ALA A 458 -1.30 -2.84 -12.52
C ALA A 458 -0.38 -3.16 -13.70
N GLU A 459 -0.69 -2.67 -14.90
CA GLU A 459 -0.04 -3.00 -16.17
C GLU A 459 0.76 -1.82 -16.73
N THR A 460 0.69 -0.66 -16.09
CA THR A 460 1.37 0.58 -16.51
C THR A 460 2.18 1.16 -15.37
N ALA A 461 3.24 1.90 -15.74
CA ALA A 461 4.02 2.71 -14.81
C ALA A 461 3.57 4.16 -14.90
N GLY A 462 3.47 4.82 -13.75
CA GLY A 462 3.07 6.22 -13.67
C GLY A 462 3.03 6.71 -12.23
N THR A 463 2.30 7.80 -12.01
CA THR A 463 2.07 8.36 -10.69
C THR A 463 0.58 8.62 -10.45
N VAL A 464 0.16 8.61 -9.20
CA VAL A 464 -1.15 9.05 -8.74
C VAL A 464 -1.00 10.03 -7.58
N THR A 465 -1.94 10.94 -7.42
CA THR A 465 -1.96 11.91 -6.33
C THR A 465 -3.13 11.64 -5.42
N ASN A 466 -2.84 11.32 -4.16
CA ASN A 466 -3.86 10.97 -3.18
C ASN A 466 -4.61 12.20 -2.61
N ASP A 467 -5.56 11.98 -1.69
CA ASP A 467 -6.36 13.01 -1.02
C ASP A 467 -5.57 13.97 -0.10
N LYS A 468 -4.29 13.68 0.13
CA LYS A 468 -3.34 14.52 0.87
C LYS A 468 -2.32 15.21 -0.04
N ASP A 469 -2.62 15.31 -1.33
CA ASP A 469 -1.74 15.86 -2.36
C ASP A 469 -0.36 15.18 -2.48
N MET A 470 -0.24 13.94 -2.00
CA MET A 470 1.00 13.17 -2.12
C MET A 470 1.05 12.47 -3.46
N VAL A 471 2.05 12.80 -4.28
CA VAL A 471 2.32 12.11 -5.54
C VAL A 471 3.06 10.81 -5.26
N GLN A 472 2.50 9.69 -5.67
CA GLN A 472 2.99 8.34 -5.38
C GLN A 472 3.21 7.56 -6.68
N ARG A 473 4.28 6.79 -6.73
CA ARG A 473 4.67 6.04 -7.93
C ARG A 473 4.02 4.66 -8.00
N MET A 474 3.47 4.33 -9.16
CA MET A 474 3.02 2.99 -9.56
C MET A 474 4.05 2.33 -10.47
N HIS A 475 4.18 1.01 -10.38
CA HIS A 475 5.00 0.20 -11.27
C HIS A 475 4.14 -0.84 -11.99
N ALA A 476 4.47 -1.11 -13.25
CA ALA A 476 3.83 -2.19 -13.99
C ALA A 476 4.27 -3.55 -13.42
N ALA A 477 3.32 -4.36 -13.02
CA ALA A 477 3.57 -5.71 -12.50
C ALA A 477 3.66 -6.75 -13.63
N PHE A 478 2.91 -6.56 -14.71
CA PHE A 478 2.88 -7.45 -15.87
C PHE A 478 2.37 -6.67 -17.11
N PRO A 479 2.60 -7.19 -18.32
CA PRO A 479 2.15 -6.52 -19.54
C PRO A 479 0.62 -6.52 -19.66
N PRO A 480 0.04 -5.51 -20.35
CA PRO A 480 -1.39 -5.46 -20.63
C PRO A 480 -1.83 -6.56 -21.63
N PRO A 481 -3.12 -6.89 -21.70
CA PRO A 481 -3.63 -7.92 -22.59
C PRO A 481 -3.64 -7.48 -24.06
N GLY A 482 -3.37 -8.42 -24.96
CA GLY A 482 -3.52 -8.24 -26.41
C GLY A 482 -2.72 -7.09 -26.98
N LEU A 483 -3.39 -6.10 -27.56
CA LEU A 483 -2.82 -4.92 -28.20
C LEU A 483 -2.92 -3.66 -27.32
N ALA A 484 -3.36 -3.77 -26.06
CA ALA A 484 -3.50 -2.61 -25.18
C ALA A 484 -2.15 -1.93 -24.89
N LEU A 485 -2.17 -0.60 -24.81
CA LEU A 485 -1.01 0.26 -24.60
C LEU A 485 -1.21 1.11 -23.33
N PRO A 486 -0.16 1.62 -22.70
CA PRO A 486 -0.33 2.71 -21.73
C PRO A 486 -1.19 3.83 -22.33
N ALA A 487 -2.15 4.37 -21.56
CA ALA A 487 -3.11 5.32 -22.13
C ALA A 487 -2.43 6.58 -22.67
N TRP A 488 -1.36 7.08 -22.02
CA TRP A 488 -0.56 8.21 -22.53
C TRP A 488 0.02 7.94 -23.92
N GLU A 489 0.42 6.69 -24.23
CA GLU A 489 0.94 6.31 -25.54
C GLU A 489 -0.15 6.32 -26.60
N ALA A 490 -1.33 5.76 -26.29
CA ALA A 490 -2.50 5.81 -27.18
C ALA A 490 -2.91 7.27 -27.48
N ILE A 491 -2.87 8.14 -26.47
CA ILE A 491 -3.13 9.57 -26.61
C ILE A 491 -2.11 10.26 -27.51
N VAL A 492 -0.83 9.96 -27.35
CA VAL A 492 0.25 10.52 -28.21
C VAL A 492 0.02 10.12 -29.67
N ARG A 493 -0.27 8.84 -29.94
CA ARG A 493 -0.55 8.37 -31.32
C ARG A 493 -1.75 9.11 -31.92
N LEU A 494 -2.82 9.30 -31.14
CA LEU A 494 -4.01 10.03 -31.57
C LEU A 494 -3.70 11.51 -31.83
N ALA A 495 -2.95 12.15 -30.95
CA ALA A 495 -2.55 13.56 -31.07
C ALA A 495 -1.70 13.80 -32.33
N GLN A 496 -0.74 12.94 -32.61
CA GLN A 496 0.12 13.02 -33.80
C GLN A 496 -0.68 12.84 -35.09
N ALA A 497 -1.62 11.90 -35.12
CA ALA A 497 -2.47 11.64 -36.29
C ALA A 497 -3.48 12.77 -36.53
N THR A 498 -4.00 13.38 -35.47
CA THR A 498 -4.96 14.50 -35.58
C THR A 498 -4.34 15.73 -36.23
N ALA A 499 -3.07 16.02 -35.97
CA ALA A 499 -2.24 17.05 -36.59
C ALA A 499 -2.90 18.45 -36.69
N VAL A 500 -3.70 18.86 -35.70
CA VAL A 500 -4.35 20.17 -35.56
C VAL A 500 -3.58 20.98 -34.51
N GLY A 501 -3.26 22.24 -34.82
CA GLY A 501 -2.46 23.11 -33.95
C GLY A 501 -1.09 22.49 -33.67
N GLU A 502 -0.69 22.41 -32.39
CA GLU A 502 0.58 21.83 -31.96
C GLU A 502 0.49 20.34 -31.60
N SER A 503 -0.64 19.66 -31.88
CA SER A 503 -0.87 18.29 -31.44
C SER A 503 0.15 17.30 -31.99
N SER A 504 0.63 17.49 -33.23
CA SER A 504 1.66 16.64 -33.83
C SER A 504 3.05 16.73 -33.17
N GLN A 505 3.29 17.77 -32.36
CA GLN A 505 4.56 17.97 -31.65
C GLN A 505 4.60 17.20 -30.32
N ILE A 506 3.46 16.66 -29.85
CA ILE A 506 3.40 15.88 -28.61
C ILE A 506 4.09 14.54 -28.88
N SER A 507 5.22 14.32 -28.21
CA SER A 507 6.01 13.11 -28.37
C SER A 507 6.70 12.74 -27.06
N TYR A 508 6.45 11.52 -26.59
CA TYR A 508 7.06 10.93 -25.40
C TYR A 508 7.46 9.49 -25.71
N ALA A 509 8.65 9.07 -25.27
CA ALA A 509 9.11 7.69 -25.41
C ALA A 509 8.75 6.82 -24.21
N HIS A 510 8.63 7.44 -23.03
CA HIS A 510 8.36 6.73 -21.77
C HIS A 510 7.48 7.59 -20.85
N ALA A 511 6.77 6.96 -19.91
CA ALA A 511 6.01 7.66 -18.86
C ALA A 511 6.86 8.69 -18.08
N ARG A 512 8.16 8.39 -17.90
CA ARG A 512 9.12 9.32 -17.30
C ARG A 512 9.27 10.64 -18.07
N ASP A 513 9.12 10.62 -19.38
CA ASP A 513 9.26 11.82 -20.21
C ASP A 513 8.00 12.68 -20.07
N VAL A 514 6.83 12.03 -19.99
CA VAL A 514 5.56 12.69 -19.64
C VAL A 514 5.66 13.34 -18.26
N PHE A 515 6.16 12.60 -17.26
CA PHE A 515 6.37 13.12 -15.91
C PHE A 515 7.31 14.34 -15.88
N LYS A 516 8.39 14.30 -16.65
CA LYS A 516 9.33 15.42 -16.76
C LYS A 516 8.66 16.69 -17.31
N ASP A 517 7.88 16.58 -18.39
CA ASP A 517 7.12 17.71 -18.94
C ASP A 517 6.07 18.20 -17.95
N MET A 518 5.36 17.29 -17.29
CA MET A 518 4.36 17.58 -16.28
C MET A 518 4.95 18.39 -15.10
N THR A 519 6.12 18.00 -14.58
CA THR A 519 6.77 18.71 -13.48
C THR A 519 7.35 20.07 -13.88
N GLN A 520 7.58 20.32 -15.17
CA GLN A 520 7.94 21.64 -15.68
C GLN A 520 6.72 22.55 -15.83
N THR A 521 5.55 21.97 -16.08
CA THR A 521 4.31 22.67 -16.40
C THR A 521 3.47 22.95 -15.16
N VAL A 522 3.30 21.96 -14.26
CA VAL A 522 2.51 22.06 -13.03
C VAL A 522 3.41 22.62 -11.94
N ALA A 523 3.14 23.85 -11.51
CA ALA A 523 4.02 24.60 -10.61
C ALA A 523 4.25 23.91 -9.27
N GLU A 524 3.21 23.29 -8.72
CA GLU A 524 3.22 22.56 -7.45
C GLU A 524 4.15 21.35 -7.48
N TRP A 525 4.45 20.81 -8.65
CA TRP A 525 5.23 19.59 -8.84
C TRP A 525 6.68 19.79 -9.29
N ARG A 526 7.15 21.03 -9.42
CA ARG A 526 8.50 21.36 -9.88
C ARG A 526 9.65 20.70 -9.09
N ALA A 527 9.43 20.44 -7.80
CA ALA A 527 10.42 19.80 -6.95
C ALA A 527 10.40 18.26 -6.99
N LEU A 528 9.42 17.67 -7.69
CA LEU A 528 9.30 16.22 -7.81
C LEU A 528 10.34 15.66 -8.78
N THR A 529 10.85 14.48 -8.46
CA THR A 529 11.76 13.72 -9.30
C THR A 529 11.26 12.30 -9.49
N TRP A 530 11.40 11.76 -10.72
CA TRP A 530 11.00 10.38 -11.02
C TRP A 530 11.70 9.32 -10.16
N ALA A 531 12.94 9.60 -9.75
CA ALA A 531 13.74 8.71 -8.92
C ALA A 531 13.42 8.75 -7.42
N ARG A 532 12.53 9.65 -6.97
CA ARG A 532 12.09 9.70 -5.57
C ARG A 532 11.09 8.57 -5.32
N GLU A 533 11.61 7.36 -5.29
CA GLU A 533 10.95 6.28 -4.59
C GLU A 533 10.90 6.68 -3.12
N ALA A 534 9.70 6.74 -2.53
CA ALA A 534 9.60 6.61 -1.10
C ALA A 534 10.33 5.31 -0.77
N ARG A 535 11.53 5.41 -0.18
CA ARG A 535 12.32 4.23 0.19
C ARG A 535 11.42 3.33 1.01
N PRO A 536 11.12 2.11 0.58
CA PRO A 536 10.51 1.17 1.47
C PRO A 536 11.53 0.95 2.57
N LEU A 537 11.23 1.34 3.79
CA LEU A 537 11.84 0.70 4.96
C LEU A 537 11.42 -0.75 4.84
N ALA A 538 12.36 -1.56 4.31
CA ALA A 538 12.15 -2.96 4.06
C ALA A 538 12.03 -3.69 5.40
N LEU A 539 10.83 -3.74 5.94
CA LEU A 539 10.39 -4.87 6.73
C LEU A 539 10.07 -5.98 5.74
N ARG A 540 11.09 -6.45 5.03
CA ARG A 540 11.04 -7.76 4.41
C ARG A 540 10.85 -8.74 5.56
N PHE A 541 9.68 -9.32 5.68
CA PHE A 541 9.57 -10.63 6.28
C PHE A 541 10.55 -11.48 5.49
N ALA A 542 11.61 -11.96 6.17
CA ALA A 542 12.67 -12.67 5.51
C ALA A 542 12.10 -13.89 4.80
N GLY A 543 12.17 -13.89 3.52
CA GLY A 543 11.62 -14.90 2.62
C GLY A 543 11.84 -14.57 1.15
N SER A 544 12.05 -13.30 0.78
CA SER A 544 12.42 -12.96 -0.58
C SER A 544 13.92 -12.72 -0.67
N ARG A 545 14.66 -13.73 -1.14
CA ARG A 545 15.98 -13.50 -1.72
C ARG A 545 15.78 -12.72 -3.01
N GLY A 546 16.27 -11.51 -3.07
CA GLY A 546 16.58 -10.82 -4.29
C GLY A 546 18.06 -10.81 -4.49
#